data_8d78bc6a06afa1aa0e702514c12492e5
#
_entry.id   8d78bc6a06afa1aa0e702514c12492e5
#
_cell.length_a   1.000
_cell.length_b   1.000
_cell.length_c   1.000
_cell.angle_alpha   90.00
_cell.angle_beta   90.00
_cell.angle_gamma   90.00
#
_symmetry.space_group_name_H-M   'P 1'
#
loop_
_entity.id
_entity.type
_entity.pdbx_description
1 polymer ?
#
loop_
_entity_poly.entity_id
_entity_poly.type
_entity_poly.pdbx_seq_one_letter_code
_entity_poly.pdbx_strand_id
1 'polypeptide(L)'
;MKGVSVMISAIIYSSTTGSCKQYAEKLSAALHIPAFDAKKVYTPKGREVIYVGWLFAGKVVGLEKALQGYDVRAVVQVGMADNAGAEDACREKNGLAADVQVFSLQGRFNLAGLPLPLKLIMKIKTKDIAKRLNAKAAKASLTPAEQACLKMAETGKGEPATWDGVQAVIDWAVARTNPPAVKKWPEV
;
A
#
# COMPACT_ATOMS: atom_id res chain seq x y z
N MET A 1 -18.51 20.56 -20.15
CA MET A 1 -17.98 20.28 -18.79
C MET A 1 -16.45 20.39 -18.90
N LYS A 2 -15.83 21.38 -18.23
CA LYS A 2 -14.36 21.56 -18.22
C LYS A 2 -13.77 20.43 -17.38
N GLY A 3 -13.00 19.55 -18.01
CA GLY A 3 -12.25 18.51 -17.31
C GLY A 3 -11.31 19.20 -16.31
N VAL A 4 -11.54 18.99 -15.04
CA VAL A 4 -10.60 19.38 -13.98
C VAL A 4 -9.37 18.51 -14.19
N SER A 5 -8.25 19.12 -14.59
CA SER A 5 -6.97 18.45 -14.69
C SER A 5 -6.58 18.01 -13.28
N VAL A 6 -6.67 16.71 -13.01
CA VAL A 6 -6.27 16.10 -11.75
C VAL A 6 -4.74 16.08 -11.71
N MET A 7 -4.15 16.88 -10.82
CA MET A 7 -2.69 16.97 -10.71
C MET A 7 -2.24 16.36 -9.39
N ILE A 8 -1.77 15.12 -9.45
CA ILE A 8 -1.13 14.47 -8.30
C ILE A 8 0.08 15.28 -7.88
N SER A 9 0.07 15.81 -6.67
CA SER A 9 1.08 16.74 -6.18
C SER A 9 2.07 16.11 -5.21
N ALA A 10 1.74 14.96 -4.63
CA ALA A 10 2.60 14.26 -3.69
C ALA A 10 2.19 12.79 -3.50
N ILE A 11 3.09 12.05 -2.89
CA ILE A 11 2.85 10.71 -2.37
C ILE A 11 2.90 10.79 -0.84
N ILE A 12 1.87 10.29 -0.17
CA ILE A 12 1.85 10.18 1.28
C ILE A 12 1.95 8.70 1.63
N TYR A 13 2.84 8.32 2.54
CA TYR A 13 2.97 6.91 2.90
C TYR A 13 2.97 6.66 4.41
N SER A 14 2.46 5.50 4.81
CA SER A 14 2.61 4.94 6.16
C SER A 14 3.36 3.62 6.06
N SER A 15 4.52 3.53 6.71
CA SER A 15 5.39 2.36 6.65
C SER A 15 5.83 1.91 8.03
N THR A 16 5.85 0.58 8.26
CA THR A 16 6.35 -0.04 9.50
C THR A 16 7.58 -0.90 9.23
N THR A 17 7.58 -1.66 8.14
CA THR A 17 8.67 -2.59 7.77
C THR A 17 9.51 -2.10 6.60
N GLY A 18 9.23 -0.91 6.09
CA GLY A 18 10.00 -0.26 5.03
C GLY A 18 9.44 -0.42 3.62
N SER A 19 8.58 -1.43 3.33
CA SER A 19 8.09 -1.68 1.97
C SER A 19 7.29 -0.49 1.39
N CYS A 20 6.33 0.06 2.15
CA CYS A 20 5.57 1.23 1.68
C CYS A 20 6.46 2.43 1.41
N LYS A 21 7.50 2.65 2.23
CA LYS A 21 8.49 3.69 2.00
C LYS A 21 9.24 3.47 0.69
N GLN A 22 9.74 2.26 0.44
CA GLN A 22 10.46 1.93 -0.80
C GLN A 22 9.57 2.13 -2.05
N TYR A 23 8.30 1.71 -1.99
CA TYR A 23 7.36 1.97 -3.08
C TYR A 23 7.10 3.46 -3.28
N ALA A 24 6.89 4.22 -2.20
CA ALA A 24 6.69 5.66 -2.27
C ALA A 24 7.91 6.39 -2.86
N GLU A 25 9.13 6.01 -2.48
CA GLU A 25 10.38 6.56 -3.02
C GLU A 25 10.53 6.23 -4.51
N LYS A 26 10.20 5.00 -4.93
CA LYS A 26 10.25 4.62 -6.34
C LYS A 26 9.23 5.38 -7.19
N LEU A 27 7.99 5.51 -6.71
CA LEU A 27 6.96 6.32 -7.36
C LEU A 27 7.35 7.79 -7.42
N SER A 28 7.93 8.32 -6.33
CA SER A 28 8.44 9.70 -6.27
C SER A 28 9.49 9.98 -7.33
N ALA A 29 10.45 9.08 -7.48
CA ALA A 29 11.49 9.19 -8.50
C ALA A 29 10.92 9.12 -9.93
N ALA A 30 9.97 8.21 -10.18
CA ALA A 30 9.38 8.02 -11.51
C ALA A 30 8.43 9.15 -11.91
N LEU A 31 7.69 9.71 -10.96
CA LEU A 31 6.69 10.75 -11.21
C LEU A 31 7.22 12.16 -10.98
N HIS A 32 8.45 12.31 -10.49
CA HIS A 32 9.07 13.61 -10.14
C HIS A 32 8.23 14.43 -9.15
N ILE A 33 7.56 13.76 -8.20
CA ILE A 33 6.76 14.38 -7.14
C ILE A 33 7.28 13.93 -5.76
N PRO A 34 7.17 14.79 -4.71
CA PRO A 34 7.72 14.45 -3.40
C PRO A 34 6.92 13.32 -2.70
N ALA A 35 7.63 12.52 -1.90
CA ALA A 35 7.03 11.50 -1.03
C ALA A 35 7.26 11.86 0.44
N PHE A 36 6.19 11.75 1.25
CA PHE A 36 6.22 12.13 2.66
C PHE A 36 5.69 11.03 3.56
N ASP A 37 6.33 10.86 4.71
CA ASP A 37 5.83 10.00 5.78
C ASP A 37 4.61 10.65 6.45
N ALA A 38 3.48 9.96 6.46
CA ALA A 38 2.22 10.43 7.05
C ALA A 38 2.35 10.85 8.53
N LYS A 39 3.39 10.39 9.25
CA LYS A 39 3.66 10.78 10.64
C LYS A 39 4.36 12.13 10.76
N LYS A 40 4.98 12.62 9.68
CA LYS A 40 5.87 13.80 9.71
C LYS A 40 5.32 14.99 8.91
N VAL A 41 4.20 14.82 8.23
CA VAL A 41 3.76 15.82 7.26
C VAL A 41 2.74 16.79 7.84
N TYR A 42 3.07 18.05 7.74
CA TYR A 42 2.14 19.19 7.78
C TYR A 42 1.97 19.70 6.35
N THR A 43 1.09 19.09 5.58
CA THR A 43 0.79 19.59 4.24
C THR A 43 -0.52 20.37 4.23
N PRO A 44 -0.65 21.39 3.34
CA PRO A 44 -1.89 22.10 3.14
C PRO A 44 -3.01 21.12 2.78
N LYS A 45 -4.14 21.22 3.43
CA LYS A 45 -5.34 20.41 3.16
C LYS A 45 -5.77 20.55 1.69
N GLY A 46 -6.39 19.51 1.16
CA GLY A 46 -7.02 19.53 -0.16
C GLY A 46 -6.07 19.34 -1.34
N ARG A 47 -4.83 18.88 -1.11
CA ARG A 47 -3.94 18.47 -2.22
C ARG A 47 -4.26 17.08 -2.69
N GLU A 48 -4.24 16.88 -4.02
CA GLU A 48 -4.41 15.60 -4.66
C GLU A 48 -3.15 14.74 -4.46
N VAL A 49 -3.34 13.55 -3.87
CA VAL A 49 -2.22 12.68 -3.48
C VAL A 49 -2.47 11.21 -3.86
N ILE A 50 -1.37 10.46 -4.00
CA ILE A 50 -1.36 9.00 -3.94
C ILE A 50 -1.05 8.61 -2.50
N TYR A 51 -1.87 7.76 -1.89
CA TYR A 51 -1.60 7.21 -0.57
C TYR A 51 -1.04 5.79 -0.67
N VAL A 52 0.11 5.54 -0.02
CA VAL A 52 0.75 4.22 0.03
C VAL A 52 0.74 3.70 1.47
N GLY A 53 -0.03 2.65 1.73
CA GLY A 53 -0.16 2.12 3.09
C GLY A 53 -0.21 0.60 3.15
N TRP A 54 0.24 0.05 4.27
CA TRP A 54 0.19 -1.40 4.47
C TRP A 54 -1.18 -1.85 4.99
N LEU A 55 -1.54 -3.07 4.63
CA LEU A 55 -2.81 -3.68 5.02
C LEU A 55 -2.74 -4.29 6.43
N PHE A 56 -3.71 -3.93 7.26
CA PHE A 56 -3.97 -4.60 8.53
C PHE A 56 -5.46 -4.88 8.67
N ALA A 57 -5.82 -6.15 8.78
CA ALA A 57 -7.22 -6.60 8.88
C ALA A 57 -8.14 -6.05 7.76
N GLY A 58 -7.59 -5.86 6.54
CA GLY A 58 -8.29 -5.34 5.37
C GLY A 58 -8.42 -3.81 5.32
N LYS A 59 -7.93 -3.10 6.34
CA LYS A 59 -7.81 -1.64 6.33
C LYS A 59 -6.41 -1.22 5.95
N VAL A 60 -6.31 -0.14 5.18
CA VAL A 60 -5.03 0.51 4.85
C VAL A 60 -4.66 1.44 6.00
N VAL A 61 -3.56 1.13 6.67
CA VAL A 61 -3.16 1.84 7.89
C VAL A 61 -2.84 3.30 7.61
N GLY A 62 -3.48 4.21 8.37
CA GLY A 62 -3.30 5.65 8.26
C GLY A 62 -4.13 6.33 7.17
N LEU A 63 -4.83 5.57 6.32
CA LEU A 63 -5.63 6.10 5.21
C LEU A 63 -6.80 6.97 5.70
N GLU A 64 -7.50 6.57 6.75
CA GLU A 64 -8.61 7.34 7.32
C GLU A 64 -8.21 8.78 7.68
N LYS A 65 -7.04 8.93 8.29
CA LYS A 65 -6.49 10.25 8.61
C LYS A 65 -6.07 11.01 7.35
N ALA A 66 -5.54 10.32 6.36
CA ALA A 66 -5.17 10.93 5.09
C ALA A 66 -6.39 11.47 4.33
N LEU A 67 -7.50 10.74 4.30
CA LEU A 67 -8.76 11.17 3.69
C LEU A 67 -9.36 12.43 4.34
N GLN A 68 -9.06 12.71 5.60
CA GLN A 68 -9.47 13.94 6.27
C GLN A 68 -8.64 15.18 5.89
N GLY A 69 -7.41 14.95 5.42
CA GLY A 69 -6.45 16.03 5.15
C GLY A 69 -6.13 16.25 3.67
N TYR A 70 -6.35 15.24 2.84
CA TYR A 70 -5.96 15.25 1.43
C TYR A 70 -7.10 14.82 0.53
N ASP A 71 -7.03 15.22 -0.73
CA ASP A 71 -7.83 14.66 -1.80
C ASP A 71 -7.09 13.41 -2.34
N VAL A 72 -7.40 12.24 -1.77
CA VAL A 72 -6.75 10.98 -2.12
C VAL A 72 -7.33 10.46 -3.43
N ARG A 73 -6.54 10.49 -4.50
CA ARG A 73 -6.93 10.05 -5.85
C ARG A 73 -6.60 8.60 -6.13
N ALA A 74 -5.56 8.09 -5.48
CA ALA A 74 -5.24 6.66 -5.53
C ALA A 74 -4.76 6.15 -4.19
N VAL A 75 -5.08 4.88 -3.93
CA VAL A 75 -4.60 4.12 -2.77
C VAL A 75 -3.79 2.94 -3.27
N VAL A 76 -2.54 2.86 -2.84
CA VAL A 76 -1.67 1.70 -3.04
C VAL A 76 -1.67 0.90 -1.74
N GLN A 77 -2.44 -0.18 -1.72
CA GLN A 77 -2.45 -1.11 -0.59
C GLN A 77 -1.27 -2.09 -0.69
N VAL A 78 -0.48 -2.17 0.36
CA VAL A 78 0.68 -3.08 0.41
C VAL A 78 0.38 -4.22 1.36
N GLY A 79 0.16 -5.41 0.81
CA GLY A 79 -0.15 -6.62 1.56
C GLY A 79 1.05 -7.55 1.74
N MET A 80 0.91 -8.56 2.61
CA MET A 80 1.96 -9.57 2.84
C MET A 80 1.98 -10.64 1.76
N ALA A 81 0.88 -10.83 1.05
CA ALA A 81 0.72 -11.75 -0.06
C ALA A 81 0.24 -10.97 -1.29
N ASP A 82 0.22 -11.64 -2.43
CA ASP A 82 -0.46 -11.10 -3.61
C ASP A 82 -1.94 -10.87 -3.28
N ASN A 83 -2.36 -9.62 -3.43
CA ASN A 83 -3.74 -9.18 -3.20
C ASN A 83 -4.40 -8.72 -4.51
N ALA A 84 -3.92 -9.20 -5.64
CA ALA A 84 -4.56 -8.92 -6.92
C ALA A 84 -6.04 -9.36 -6.89
N GLY A 85 -6.93 -8.48 -7.33
CA GLY A 85 -8.37 -8.70 -7.26
C GLY A 85 -9.03 -8.34 -5.91
N ALA A 86 -8.27 -7.81 -4.94
CA ALA A 86 -8.79 -7.36 -3.65
C ALA A 86 -9.12 -5.85 -3.61
N GLU A 87 -9.10 -5.17 -4.76
CA GLU A 87 -9.30 -3.73 -4.86
C GLU A 87 -10.69 -3.30 -4.40
N ASP A 88 -11.73 -4.03 -4.79
CA ASP A 88 -13.11 -3.74 -4.39
C ASP A 88 -13.33 -3.97 -2.89
N ALA A 89 -12.79 -5.05 -2.34
CA ALA A 89 -12.82 -5.30 -0.91
C ALA A 89 -12.06 -4.23 -0.11
N CYS A 90 -10.96 -3.72 -0.65
CA CYS A 90 -10.23 -2.60 -0.06
C CYS A 90 -11.08 -1.32 -0.09
N ARG A 91 -11.72 -1.03 -1.22
CA ARG A 91 -12.61 0.12 -1.39
C ARG A 91 -13.73 0.11 -0.37
N GLU A 92 -14.45 -1.00 -0.26
CA GLU A 92 -15.55 -1.16 0.68
C GLU A 92 -15.09 -0.99 2.14
N LYS A 93 -14.04 -1.72 2.54
CA LYS A 93 -13.55 -1.69 3.93
C LYS A 93 -12.97 -0.36 4.38
N ASN A 94 -12.50 0.45 3.45
CA ASN A 94 -11.92 1.76 3.75
C ASN A 94 -12.85 2.93 3.40
N GLY A 95 -14.09 2.67 2.95
CA GLY A 95 -15.07 3.70 2.63
C GLY A 95 -14.61 4.64 1.50
N LEU A 96 -13.92 4.10 0.50
CA LEU A 96 -13.39 4.90 -0.60
C LEU A 96 -14.48 5.22 -1.62
N ALA A 97 -14.47 6.45 -2.12
CA ALA A 97 -15.32 6.85 -3.22
C ALA A 97 -15.00 6.07 -4.51
N ALA A 98 -15.97 5.96 -5.40
CA ALA A 98 -15.84 5.15 -6.61
C ALA A 98 -14.75 5.64 -7.57
N ASP A 99 -14.43 6.93 -7.54
CA ASP A 99 -13.41 7.57 -8.37
C ASP A 99 -11.98 7.43 -7.82
N VAL A 100 -11.81 6.95 -6.58
CA VAL A 100 -10.49 6.66 -6.01
C VAL A 100 -9.96 5.36 -6.59
N GLN A 101 -8.81 5.42 -7.28
CA GLN A 101 -8.16 4.22 -7.82
C GLN A 101 -7.50 3.41 -6.71
N VAL A 102 -7.64 2.09 -6.75
CA VAL A 102 -6.96 1.18 -5.82
C VAL A 102 -5.97 0.31 -6.58
N PHE A 103 -4.78 0.17 -6.04
CA PHE A 103 -3.72 -0.73 -6.53
C PHE A 103 -3.27 -1.64 -5.40
N SER A 104 -2.97 -2.89 -5.75
CA SER A 104 -2.48 -3.91 -4.82
C SER A 104 -1.02 -4.22 -5.11
N LEU A 105 -0.15 -4.07 -4.11
CA LEU A 105 1.25 -4.42 -4.21
C LEU A 105 1.65 -5.38 -3.09
N GLN A 106 2.60 -6.26 -3.37
CA GLN A 106 3.15 -7.17 -2.37
C GLN A 106 4.29 -6.50 -1.60
N GLY A 107 4.20 -6.54 -0.26
CA GLY A 107 5.23 -6.02 0.64
C GLY A 107 6.09 -7.12 1.24
N ARG A 108 7.27 -6.75 1.69
CA ARG A 108 8.12 -7.62 2.50
C ARG A 108 7.51 -7.76 3.89
N PHE A 109 7.30 -8.97 4.33
CA PHE A 109 6.94 -9.26 5.71
C PHE A 109 8.18 -9.58 6.55
N ASN A 110 8.30 -8.95 7.72
CA ASN A 110 9.34 -9.27 8.70
C ASN A 110 8.77 -9.17 10.11
N LEU A 111 8.42 -10.33 10.67
CA LEU A 111 7.83 -10.43 12.00
C LEU A 111 8.76 -9.88 13.09
N ALA A 112 10.07 -10.07 12.92
CA ALA A 112 11.06 -9.61 13.90
C ALA A 112 11.12 -8.08 14.02
N GLY A 113 10.90 -7.36 12.92
CA GLY A 113 10.94 -5.90 12.84
C GLY A 113 9.64 -5.20 13.28
N LEU A 114 8.60 -5.94 13.68
CA LEU A 114 7.34 -5.33 14.14
C LEU A 114 7.44 -4.86 15.60
N PRO A 115 6.77 -3.74 15.96
CA PRO A 115 6.58 -3.34 17.35
C PRO A 115 5.94 -4.45 18.19
N LEU A 116 6.29 -4.54 19.47
CA LEU A 116 5.87 -5.64 20.36
C LEU A 116 4.37 -5.98 20.32
N PRO A 117 3.43 -5.01 20.44
CA PRO A 117 2.00 -5.33 20.40
C PRO A 117 1.57 -5.96 19.06
N LEU A 118 2.05 -5.39 17.96
CA LEU A 118 1.73 -5.85 16.62
C LEU A 118 2.39 -7.21 16.32
N LYS A 119 3.62 -7.41 16.80
CA LYS A 119 4.35 -8.68 16.70
C LYS A 119 3.60 -9.82 17.36
N LEU A 120 3.00 -9.58 18.54
CA LEU A 120 2.23 -10.61 19.25
C LEU A 120 0.97 -11.00 18.45
N ILE A 121 0.21 -10.02 17.97
CA ILE A 121 -0.98 -10.25 17.15
C ILE A 121 -0.62 -11.01 15.86
N MET A 122 0.44 -10.58 15.19
CA MET A 122 0.88 -11.21 13.94
C MET A 122 1.42 -12.64 14.18
N LYS A 123 2.06 -12.89 15.33
CA LYS A 123 2.50 -14.24 15.70
C LYS A 123 1.33 -15.22 15.88
N ILE A 124 0.22 -14.76 16.43
CA ILE A 124 -1.01 -15.56 16.53
C ILE A 124 -1.60 -15.81 15.14
N LYS A 125 -1.71 -14.75 14.32
CA LYS A 125 -2.26 -14.85 12.95
C LYS A 125 -1.44 -15.75 12.04
N THR A 126 -0.11 -15.65 12.07
CA THR A 126 0.75 -16.52 11.26
C THR A 126 0.64 -17.98 11.68
N LYS A 127 0.50 -18.29 12.96
CA LYS A 127 0.25 -19.66 13.43
C LYS A 127 -1.09 -20.20 12.91
N ASP A 128 -2.15 -19.40 12.92
CA ASP A 128 -3.46 -19.80 12.39
C ASP A 128 -3.41 -20.02 10.86
N ILE A 129 -2.74 -19.13 10.13
CA ILE A 129 -2.51 -19.29 8.69
C ILE A 129 -1.75 -20.58 8.39
N ALA A 130 -0.65 -20.83 9.09
CA ALA A 130 0.16 -22.04 8.91
C ALA A 130 -0.69 -23.29 9.20
N LYS A 131 -1.47 -23.30 10.28
CA LYS A 131 -2.35 -24.43 10.63
C LYS A 131 -3.38 -24.72 9.53
N ARG A 132 -4.03 -23.67 8.99
CA ARG A 132 -5.04 -23.83 7.92
C ARG A 132 -4.43 -24.30 6.61
N LEU A 133 -3.29 -23.72 6.21
CA LEU A 133 -2.61 -24.11 4.97
C LEU A 133 -2.00 -25.50 5.04
N ASN A 134 -1.43 -25.91 6.17
CA ASN A 134 -0.96 -27.26 6.37
C ASN A 134 -2.11 -28.30 6.36
N ALA A 135 -3.26 -27.96 6.95
CA ALA A 135 -4.44 -28.81 6.87
C ALA A 135 -5.00 -28.91 5.43
N LYS A 136 -4.88 -27.88 4.63
CA LYS A 136 -5.21 -27.90 3.20
C LYS A 136 -4.20 -28.73 2.41
N ALA A 137 -2.91 -28.53 2.66
CA ALA A 137 -1.83 -29.28 2.00
C ALA A 137 -1.94 -30.80 2.18
N ALA A 138 -2.47 -31.24 3.32
CA ALA A 138 -2.72 -32.67 3.59
C ALA A 138 -3.86 -33.25 2.73
N LYS A 139 -4.71 -32.43 2.11
CA LYS A 139 -5.89 -32.86 1.34
C LYS A 139 -5.81 -32.47 -0.14
N ALA A 140 -5.06 -31.44 -0.49
CA ALA A 140 -4.95 -30.93 -1.84
C ALA A 140 -3.63 -30.16 -2.03
N SER A 141 -3.18 -30.03 -3.29
CA SER A 141 -2.01 -29.20 -3.60
C SER A 141 -2.27 -27.73 -3.30
N LEU A 142 -1.28 -27.07 -2.71
CA LEU A 142 -1.29 -25.62 -2.53
C LEU A 142 -0.91 -24.92 -3.83
N THR A 143 -1.55 -23.80 -4.10
CA THR A 143 -1.11 -22.89 -5.17
C THR A 143 0.24 -22.25 -4.83
N PRO A 144 1.00 -21.74 -5.81
CA PRO A 144 2.26 -21.03 -5.54
C PRO A 144 2.13 -19.89 -4.53
N ALA A 145 1.03 -19.11 -4.59
CA ALA A 145 0.74 -18.05 -3.64
C ALA A 145 0.49 -18.58 -2.22
N GLU A 146 -0.22 -19.71 -2.08
CA GLU A 146 -0.46 -20.36 -0.79
C GLU A 146 0.83 -20.96 -0.21
N GLN A 147 1.71 -21.52 -1.04
CA GLN A 147 3.03 -22.00 -0.63
C GLN A 147 3.91 -20.87 -0.10
N ALA A 148 3.94 -19.73 -0.80
CA ALA A 148 4.65 -18.53 -0.35
C ALA A 148 4.08 -17.99 0.97
N CYS A 149 2.76 -17.98 1.11
CA CYS A 149 2.07 -17.57 2.33
C CYS A 149 2.38 -18.53 3.50
N LEU A 150 2.39 -19.83 3.28
CA LEU A 150 2.76 -20.84 4.30
C LEU A 150 4.22 -20.64 4.74
N LYS A 151 5.16 -20.55 3.81
CA LYS A 151 6.58 -20.29 4.08
C LYS A 151 6.76 -19.00 4.91
N MET A 152 6.06 -17.93 4.54
CA MET A 152 6.07 -16.68 5.29
C MET A 152 5.50 -16.85 6.71
N ALA A 153 4.42 -17.60 6.88
CA ALA A 153 3.79 -17.83 8.17
C ALA A 153 4.68 -18.66 9.11
N GLU A 154 5.43 -19.61 8.57
CA GLU A 154 6.34 -20.48 9.33
C GLU A 154 7.67 -19.79 9.67
N THR A 155 8.25 -19.06 8.73
CA THR A 155 9.55 -18.41 8.91
C THR A 155 9.48 -17.04 9.57
N GLY A 156 8.29 -16.40 9.57
CA GLY A 156 8.12 -15.01 9.97
C GLY A 156 8.76 -14.00 9.00
N LYS A 157 9.14 -14.44 7.80
CA LYS A 157 9.74 -13.61 6.75
C LYS A 157 9.03 -13.86 5.44
N GLY A 158 8.53 -12.79 4.81
CA GLY A 158 7.97 -12.81 3.46
C GLY A 158 9.01 -12.50 2.41
N GLU A 159 8.71 -12.83 1.17
CA GLU A 159 9.55 -12.50 0.03
C GLU A 159 9.80 -10.97 -0.06
N PRO A 160 10.89 -10.56 -0.69
CA PRO A 160 11.13 -9.14 -0.95
C PRO A 160 9.97 -8.53 -1.74
N ALA A 161 9.75 -7.24 -1.53
CA ALA A 161 8.80 -6.50 -2.35
C ALA A 161 9.16 -6.66 -3.84
N THR A 162 8.23 -7.19 -4.63
CA THR A 162 8.37 -7.21 -6.09
C THR A 162 8.02 -5.82 -6.63
N TRP A 163 8.60 -5.46 -7.77
CA TRP A 163 8.30 -4.18 -8.40
C TRP A 163 7.18 -4.29 -9.44
N ASP A 164 6.65 -5.51 -9.61
CA ASP A 164 5.50 -5.78 -10.45
C ASP A 164 4.30 -4.96 -9.95
N GLY A 165 3.52 -4.42 -10.79
CA GLY A 165 2.40 -3.55 -10.44
C GLY A 165 2.74 -2.08 -10.13
N VAL A 166 3.99 -1.72 -9.83
CA VAL A 166 4.39 -0.30 -9.68
C VAL A 166 4.19 0.45 -11.00
N GLN A 167 4.46 -0.21 -12.13
CA GLN A 167 4.28 0.39 -13.45
C GLN A 167 2.82 0.79 -13.69
N ALA A 168 1.86 -0.02 -13.27
CA ALA A 168 0.43 0.31 -13.40
C ALA A 168 0.06 1.60 -12.63
N VAL A 169 0.67 1.83 -11.45
CA VAL A 169 0.49 3.08 -10.68
C VAL A 169 1.09 4.27 -11.43
N ILE A 170 2.29 4.10 -12.00
CA ILE A 170 2.98 5.14 -12.77
C ILE A 170 2.15 5.50 -14.01
N ASP A 171 1.74 4.52 -14.79
CA ASP A 171 0.96 4.72 -16.03
C ASP A 171 -0.38 5.42 -15.74
N TRP A 172 -1.05 5.01 -14.67
CA TRP A 172 -2.27 5.66 -14.21
C TRP A 172 -2.03 7.13 -13.80
N ALA A 173 -0.96 7.41 -13.07
CA ALA A 173 -0.62 8.75 -12.62
C ALA A 173 -0.24 9.63 -13.81
N VAL A 174 0.61 9.15 -14.72
CA VAL A 174 1.03 9.87 -15.93
C VAL A 174 -0.14 10.20 -16.84
N ALA A 175 -1.08 9.28 -17.02
CA ALA A 175 -2.28 9.52 -17.82
C ALA A 175 -3.16 10.66 -17.28
N ARG A 176 -3.00 11.04 -15.99
CA ARG A 176 -3.72 12.12 -15.32
C ARG A 176 -2.91 13.38 -15.11
N THR A 177 -1.60 13.29 -15.15
CA THR A 177 -0.69 14.42 -15.11
C THR A 177 -0.40 14.87 -16.54
N ASN A 178 -1.23 15.74 -17.10
CA ASN A 178 -0.75 16.60 -18.16
C ASN A 178 0.13 17.67 -17.47
N PRO A 179 1.41 17.83 -17.81
CA PRO A 179 2.33 18.58 -16.98
C PRO A 179 2.08 20.08 -17.07
N PRO A 180 1.69 20.74 -16.01
CA PRO A 180 2.01 22.12 -15.82
C PRO A 180 3.00 22.30 -14.68
N ALA A 181 3.77 23.37 -14.78
CA ALA A 181 4.83 23.81 -13.91
C ALA A 181 4.75 23.35 -12.45
N VAL A 182 5.81 22.69 -12.00
CA VAL A 182 6.08 22.31 -10.61
C VAL A 182 5.94 23.53 -9.70
N LYS A 183 4.83 23.65 -8.98
CA LYS A 183 4.79 24.56 -7.84
C LYS A 183 5.69 23.99 -6.75
N LYS A 184 6.79 24.69 -6.47
CA LYS A 184 7.73 24.33 -5.40
C LYS A 184 6.98 24.13 -4.08
N TRP A 185 7.26 23.04 -3.41
CA TRP A 185 6.86 22.82 -2.03
C TRP A 185 7.64 23.80 -1.14
N PRO A 186 7.03 24.35 -0.08
CA PRO A 186 7.80 25.08 0.89
C PRO A 186 8.85 24.16 1.50
N GLU A 187 10.10 24.63 1.50
CA GLU A 187 11.20 23.96 2.19
C GLU A 187 10.86 23.91 3.69
N VAL A 188 11.03 22.72 4.31
CA VAL A 188 10.82 22.48 5.74
C VAL A 188 12.12 22.73 6.47
#